data_298592a7636358a679ee686c266c101a
#
_entry.id   298592a7636358a679ee686c266c101a
#
_cell.length_a   1.000
_cell.length_b   1.000
_cell.length_c   1.000
_cell.angle_alpha   90.00
_cell.angle_beta   90.00
_cell.angle_gamma   90.00
#
_symmetry.space_group_name_H-M   'P 1'
#
loop_
_entity.id
_entity.type
_entity.pdbx_description
1 polymer ?
#
loop_
_entity_poly.entity_id
_entity_poly.type
_entity_poly.pdbx_seq_one_letter_code
_entity_poly.pdbx_strand_id
1 'polypeptide(L)'
;MLNYDYPLYRPPSEARSLIFQVTLGCSFNECSFCDMYRSKEYSERPWDEVKLEIDMMAKQMPETRRIFLADGDALNLDTEYMVKIVKYIKEKFPNIERISCYAMPMNILKKTPEELKKMYDAGLTMLYLGIESGSDLILKKVTKGAIGKTIIKSVNKGKEAGYTMSCMIILGIGGKTHSKEHIRGTAEVINACAPNFVGALTLYLENGIKEEFLTKFGEEFIPVSDDEALDELQDLVSQIDVKDDIIFRANHGSNAYNIKGTFPHDKSDMLEKISWMKTHPEVVRPKGLRGF
;
A
#
# COMPACT_ATOMS: atom_id res chain seq x y z
N MET A 1 -7.01 -27.11 -6.35
CA MET A 1 -7.19 -26.07 -5.31
C MET A 1 -5.88 -25.33 -5.20
N LEU A 2 -5.88 -23.99 -5.14
CA LEU A 2 -4.64 -23.24 -4.95
C LEU A 2 -4.02 -23.62 -3.60
N ASN A 3 -2.70 -23.82 -3.59
CA ASN A 3 -1.99 -24.16 -2.37
C ASN A 3 -1.35 -22.89 -1.81
N TYR A 4 -2.17 -22.07 -1.12
CA TYR A 4 -1.69 -20.85 -0.50
C TYR A 4 -0.87 -21.14 0.77
N ASP A 5 0.28 -20.51 0.86
CA ASP A 5 1.02 -20.37 2.11
C ASP A 5 0.43 -19.19 2.90
N TYR A 6 -0.21 -19.45 4.03
CA TYR A 6 -0.85 -18.45 4.87
C TYR A 6 0.10 -17.90 5.94
N PRO A 7 -0.12 -16.67 6.43
CA PRO A 7 -1.18 -15.74 6.07
C PRO A 7 -1.02 -15.12 4.68
N LEU A 8 -2.14 -14.73 4.06
CA LEU A 8 -2.19 -14.15 2.72
C LEU A 8 -2.89 -12.78 2.77
N TYR A 9 -2.20 -11.75 2.31
CA TYR A 9 -2.67 -10.38 2.35
C TYR A 9 -2.81 -9.76 0.96
N ARG A 10 -3.75 -8.85 0.85
CA ARG A 10 -3.96 -8.02 -0.35
C ARG A 10 -4.57 -6.68 0.03
N PRO A 11 -4.40 -5.63 -0.77
CA PRO A 11 -5.11 -4.38 -0.55
C PRO A 11 -6.63 -4.56 -0.63
N PRO A 12 -7.45 -3.81 0.16
CA PRO A 12 -8.92 -3.91 0.09
C PRO A 12 -9.49 -3.70 -1.31
N SER A 13 -8.84 -2.87 -2.14
CA SER A 13 -9.21 -2.65 -3.53
C SER A 13 -9.05 -3.89 -4.43
N GLU A 14 -8.31 -4.89 -3.97
CA GLU A 14 -8.11 -6.19 -4.60
C GLU A 14 -8.99 -7.31 -4.02
N ALA A 15 -9.99 -6.97 -3.18
CA ALA A 15 -10.86 -7.96 -2.53
C ALA A 15 -11.54 -8.95 -3.49
N ARG A 16 -11.75 -8.55 -4.76
CA ARG A 16 -12.36 -9.37 -5.81
C ARG A 16 -11.35 -9.89 -6.83
N SER A 17 -10.06 -9.69 -6.61
CA SER A 17 -9.02 -10.17 -7.51
C SER A 17 -8.67 -11.62 -7.18
N LEU A 18 -8.43 -12.42 -8.22
CA LEU A 18 -7.77 -13.70 -8.07
C LEU A 18 -6.33 -13.47 -7.61
N ILE A 19 -5.85 -14.25 -6.67
CA ILE A 19 -4.49 -14.12 -6.15
C ILE A 19 -3.64 -15.26 -6.69
N PHE A 20 -2.46 -14.93 -7.19
CA PHE A 20 -1.36 -15.87 -7.35
C PHE A 20 -0.20 -15.45 -6.46
N GLN A 21 0.21 -16.34 -5.54
CA GLN A 21 1.45 -16.16 -4.81
C GLN A 21 2.62 -16.48 -5.77
N VAL A 22 3.35 -15.46 -6.18
CA VAL A 22 4.54 -15.61 -7.03
C VAL A 22 5.83 -15.52 -6.24
N THR A 23 5.73 -14.92 -5.04
CA THR A 23 6.73 -14.94 -3.99
C THR A 23 6.09 -15.34 -2.67
N LEU A 24 6.87 -15.76 -1.69
CA LEU A 24 6.45 -15.95 -0.30
C LEU A 24 7.13 -14.89 0.56
N GLY A 25 6.42 -14.35 1.54
CA GLY A 25 6.96 -13.36 2.47
C GLY A 25 7.26 -11.99 1.86
N CYS A 26 8.15 -11.25 2.51
CA CYS A 26 8.63 -9.93 2.10
C CYS A 26 10.16 -9.89 2.19
N SER A 27 10.84 -9.44 1.13
CA SER A 27 12.32 -9.45 1.06
C SER A 27 12.97 -8.52 2.08
N PHE A 28 12.28 -7.46 2.50
CA PHE A 28 12.78 -6.55 3.54
C PHE A 28 12.37 -6.99 4.95
N ASN A 29 11.11 -7.26 5.17
CA ASN A 29 10.47 -7.81 6.40
C ASN A 29 10.92 -7.21 7.75
N GLU A 30 11.44 -5.96 7.78
CA GLU A 30 12.01 -5.30 8.97
C GLU A 30 11.16 -4.13 9.48
N CYS A 31 10.07 -3.76 8.75
CA CYS A 31 9.21 -2.67 9.16
C CYS A 31 8.54 -2.97 10.49
N SER A 32 8.82 -2.20 11.56
CA SER A 32 8.36 -2.50 12.92
C SER A 32 6.86 -2.37 13.14
N PHE A 33 6.12 -1.79 12.21
CA PHE A 33 4.67 -1.66 12.25
C PHE A 33 3.93 -2.76 11.46
N CYS A 34 4.66 -3.63 10.74
CA CYS A 34 4.09 -4.62 9.84
C CYS A 34 4.42 -6.04 10.31
N ASP A 35 3.40 -6.81 10.66
CA ASP A 35 3.54 -8.23 11.04
C ASP A 35 3.09 -9.20 9.95
N MET A 36 2.59 -8.69 8.82
CA MET A 36 1.95 -9.47 7.74
C MET A 36 2.77 -10.69 7.31
N TYR A 37 4.10 -10.56 7.27
CA TYR A 37 4.96 -11.62 6.75
C TYR A 37 6.07 -12.04 7.72
N ARG A 38 5.97 -11.71 9.02
CA ARG A 38 6.98 -12.06 10.04
C ARG A 38 7.18 -13.57 10.20
N SER A 39 6.13 -14.36 9.96
CA SER A 39 6.17 -15.82 10.02
C SER A 39 6.73 -16.48 8.77
N LYS A 40 7.11 -15.71 7.74
CA LYS A 40 7.56 -16.23 6.45
C LYS A 40 8.98 -15.80 6.13
N GLU A 41 9.76 -16.71 5.56
CA GLU A 41 11.01 -16.39 4.87
C GLU A 41 10.72 -16.02 3.42
N TYR A 42 11.41 -14.97 2.92
CA TYR A 42 11.25 -14.57 1.53
C TYR A 42 11.79 -15.65 0.59
N SER A 43 10.98 -16.04 -0.37
CA SER A 43 11.40 -16.91 -1.46
C SER A 43 10.59 -16.65 -2.73
N GLU A 44 11.20 -16.96 -3.87
CA GLU A 44 10.56 -16.90 -5.18
C GLU A 44 9.96 -18.27 -5.50
N ARG A 45 8.72 -18.32 -5.94
CA ARG A 45 8.08 -19.59 -6.27
C ARG A 45 8.54 -20.09 -7.64
N PRO A 46 8.80 -21.41 -7.78
CA PRO A 46 9.22 -22.02 -9.04
C PRO A 46 8.16 -21.87 -10.13
N TRP A 47 8.61 -21.71 -11.37
CA TRP A 47 7.74 -21.55 -12.53
C TRP A 47 6.70 -22.65 -12.67
N ASP A 48 7.08 -23.91 -12.49
CA ASP A 48 6.19 -25.04 -12.73
C ASP A 48 5.01 -25.05 -11.76
N GLU A 49 5.22 -24.60 -10.52
CA GLU A 49 4.15 -24.45 -9.53
C GLU A 49 3.20 -23.29 -9.90
N VAL A 50 3.76 -22.12 -10.18
CA VAL A 50 2.98 -20.93 -10.56
C VAL A 50 2.19 -21.20 -11.85
N LYS A 51 2.83 -21.83 -12.83
CA LYS A 51 2.20 -22.23 -14.10
C LYS A 51 1.02 -23.18 -13.87
N LEU A 52 1.21 -24.21 -13.05
CA LEU A 52 0.16 -25.18 -12.75
C LEU A 52 -1.06 -24.50 -12.12
N GLU A 53 -0.85 -23.58 -11.18
CA GLU A 53 -1.93 -22.83 -10.54
C GLU A 53 -2.66 -21.91 -11.54
N ILE A 54 -1.93 -21.22 -12.41
CA ILE A 54 -2.51 -20.41 -13.48
C ILE A 54 -3.38 -21.28 -14.41
N ASP A 55 -2.87 -22.42 -14.89
CA ASP A 55 -3.60 -23.33 -15.77
C ASP A 55 -4.88 -23.88 -15.12
N MET A 56 -4.80 -24.21 -13.84
CA MET A 56 -5.94 -24.71 -13.06
C MET A 56 -7.01 -23.62 -12.91
N MET A 57 -6.62 -22.42 -12.52
CA MET A 57 -7.57 -21.33 -12.28
C MET A 57 -8.17 -20.76 -13.56
N ALA A 58 -7.43 -20.77 -14.66
CA ALA A 58 -7.97 -20.40 -15.98
C ALA A 58 -9.13 -21.31 -16.42
N LYS A 59 -9.09 -22.58 -16.05
CA LYS A 59 -10.22 -23.52 -16.30
C LYS A 59 -11.39 -23.30 -15.36
N GLN A 60 -11.14 -22.94 -14.09
CA GLN A 60 -12.17 -22.78 -13.07
C GLN A 60 -12.84 -21.39 -13.09
N MET A 61 -12.06 -20.36 -13.41
CA MET A 61 -12.47 -18.96 -13.35
C MET A 61 -12.07 -18.19 -14.64
N PRO A 62 -12.49 -18.64 -15.83
CA PRO A 62 -12.05 -18.06 -17.11
C PRO A 62 -12.42 -16.59 -17.26
N GLU A 63 -13.49 -16.13 -16.59
CA GLU A 63 -13.97 -14.75 -16.63
C GLU A 63 -13.24 -13.79 -15.68
N THR A 64 -12.12 -14.22 -15.10
CA THR A 64 -11.31 -13.41 -14.21
C THR A 64 -10.84 -12.14 -14.92
N ARG A 65 -11.10 -10.98 -14.32
CA ARG A 65 -10.75 -9.65 -14.85
C ARG A 65 -9.61 -8.98 -14.11
N ARG A 66 -9.32 -9.41 -12.88
CA ARG A 66 -8.30 -8.81 -12.02
C ARG A 66 -7.48 -9.88 -11.32
N ILE A 67 -6.17 -9.72 -11.35
CA ILE A 67 -5.24 -10.62 -10.68
C ILE A 67 -4.27 -9.82 -9.83
N PHE A 68 -4.07 -10.27 -8.62
CA PHE A 68 -3.09 -9.73 -7.69
C PHE A 68 -1.95 -10.74 -7.50
N LEU A 69 -0.73 -10.31 -7.78
CA LEU A 69 0.48 -11.11 -7.57
C LEU A 69 1.00 -10.88 -6.15
N ALA A 70 0.90 -11.88 -5.29
CA ALA A 70 1.33 -11.86 -3.90
C ALA A 70 2.69 -12.59 -3.75
N ASP A 71 3.40 -12.53 -2.61
CA ASP A 71 3.10 -11.86 -1.36
C ASP A 71 3.62 -10.41 -1.33
N GLY A 72 4.25 -10.03 -0.23
CA GLY A 72 4.57 -8.66 0.13
C GLY A 72 5.60 -7.95 -0.73
N ASP A 73 6.33 -8.65 -1.59
CA ASP A 73 7.39 -8.06 -2.41
C ASP A 73 7.54 -8.73 -3.78
N ALA A 74 6.44 -8.93 -4.48
CA ALA A 74 6.45 -9.59 -5.79
C ALA A 74 7.27 -8.82 -6.84
N LEU A 75 7.36 -7.48 -6.76
CA LEU A 75 8.16 -6.69 -7.71
C LEU A 75 9.68 -6.92 -7.56
N ASN A 76 10.14 -7.58 -6.49
CA ASN A 76 11.54 -7.96 -6.34
C ASN A 76 12.00 -9.05 -7.30
N LEU A 77 11.07 -9.83 -7.87
CA LEU A 77 11.37 -10.85 -8.87
C LEU A 77 12.24 -10.32 -10.01
N ASP A 78 13.04 -11.21 -10.57
CA ASP A 78 13.75 -10.92 -11.82
C ASP A 78 12.78 -10.44 -12.91
N THR A 79 13.22 -9.48 -13.72
CA THR A 79 12.38 -8.84 -14.74
C THR A 79 11.85 -9.82 -15.76
N GLU A 80 12.69 -10.72 -16.26
CA GLU A 80 12.29 -11.70 -17.29
C GLU A 80 11.31 -12.72 -16.70
N TYR A 81 11.51 -13.09 -15.42
CA TYR A 81 10.60 -14.00 -14.74
C TYR A 81 9.23 -13.36 -14.50
N MET A 82 9.18 -12.12 -14.04
CA MET A 82 7.92 -11.38 -13.90
C MET A 82 7.21 -11.24 -15.25
N VAL A 83 7.92 -10.88 -16.31
CA VAL A 83 7.37 -10.76 -17.66
C VAL A 83 6.81 -12.11 -18.14
N LYS A 84 7.51 -13.21 -17.88
CA LYS A 84 7.04 -14.56 -18.21
C LYS A 84 5.71 -14.89 -17.54
N ILE A 85 5.61 -14.63 -16.23
CA ILE A 85 4.37 -14.86 -15.44
C ILE A 85 3.22 -14.02 -16.01
N VAL A 86 3.44 -12.72 -16.17
CA VAL A 86 2.40 -11.76 -16.60
C VAL A 86 1.89 -12.08 -18.00
N LYS A 87 2.81 -12.39 -18.96
CA LYS A 87 2.41 -12.80 -20.31
C LYS A 87 1.60 -14.10 -20.31
N TYR A 88 2.00 -15.07 -19.49
CA TYR A 88 1.27 -16.32 -19.39
C TYR A 88 -0.13 -16.13 -18.79
N ILE A 89 -0.26 -15.28 -17.78
CA ILE A 89 -1.57 -14.89 -17.24
C ILE A 89 -2.44 -14.27 -18.34
N LYS A 90 -1.92 -13.33 -19.12
CA LYS A 90 -2.67 -12.72 -20.24
C LYS A 90 -3.09 -13.71 -21.32
N GLU A 91 -2.27 -14.72 -21.60
CA GLU A 91 -2.61 -15.79 -22.51
C GLU A 91 -3.79 -16.63 -21.99
N LYS A 92 -3.79 -16.93 -20.68
CA LYS A 92 -4.78 -17.81 -20.05
C LYS A 92 -6.07 -17.12 -19.65
N PHE A 93 -6.05 -15.82 -19.42
CA PHE A 93 -7.20 -15.00 -19.00
C PHE A 93 -7.46 -13.88 -20.02
N PRO A 94 -8.20 -14.16 -21.10
CA PRO A 94 -8.38 -13.21 -22.20
C PRO A 94 -9.13 -11.93 -21.80
N ASN A 95 -9.92 -11.99 -20.70
CA ASN A 95 -10.71 -10.86 -20.19
C ASN A 95 -9.97 -10.05 -19.10
N ILE A 96 -8.65 -10.28 -18.92
CA ILE A 96 -7.89 -9.58 -17.86
C ILE A 96 -7.79 -8.08 -18.12
N GLU A 97 -8.19 -7.29 -17.15
CA GLU A 97 -8.16 -5.83 -17.19
C GLU A 97 -7.01 -5.26 -16.36
N ARG A 98 -6.62 -5.97 -15.29
CA ARG A 98 -5.59 -5.49 -14.39
C ARG A 98 -4.80 -6.64 -13.76
N ILE A 99 -3.48 -6.51 -13.82
CA ILE A 99 -2.55 -7.29 -12.99
C ILE A 99 -1.81 -6.29 -12.12
N SER A 100 -1.72 -6.56 -10.82
CA SER A 100 -1.14 -5.68 -9.81
C SER A 100 -0.29 -6.46 -8.82
N CYS A 101 0.61 -5.78 -8.11
CA CYS A 101 1.40 -6.35 -7.02
C CYS A 101 1.81 -5.30 -5.99
N TYR A 102 2.28 -5.75 -4.83
CA TYR A 102 3.05 -4.89 -3.94
C TYR A 102 4.42 -4.57 -4.51
N ALA A 103 4.90 -3.37 -4.19
CA ALA A 103 6.21 -2.88 -4.57
C ALA A 103 6.83 -2.06 -3.44
N MET A 104 8.12 -2.24 -3.22
CA MET A 104 8.90 -1.38 -2.34
C MET A 104 9.61 -0.28 -3.14
N PRO A 105 9.88 0.91 -2.54
CA PRO A 105 10.65 1.95 -3.22
C PRO A 105 11.96 1.43 -3.83
N MET A 106 12.68 0.58 -3.11
CA MET A 106 13.96 0.03 -3.56
C MET A 106 13.83 -0.89 -4.77
N ASN A 107 12.73 -1.68 -4.87
CA ASN A 107 12.52 -2.55 -6.05
C ASN A 107 12.35 -1.71 -7.33
N ILE A 108 11.53 -0.65 -7.25
CA ILE A 108 11.33 0.26 -8.38
C ILE A 108 12.63 0.97 -8.76
N LEU A 109 13.41 1.42 -7.76
CA LEU A 109 14.65 2.15 -8.01
C LEU A 109 15.77 1.27 -8.58
N LYS A 110 15.85 0.01 -8.16
CA LYS A 110 16.86 -0.96 -8.68
C LYS A 110 16.65 -1.33 -10.15
N LYS A 111 15.41 -1.43 -10.61
CA LYS A 111 15.11 -1.76 -12.00
C LYS A 111 15.39 -0.56 -12.92
N THR A 112 15.88 -0.81 -14.13
CA THR A 112 16.04 0.25 -15.12
C THR A 112 14.68 0.75 -15.64
N PRO A 113 14.59 1.93 -16.28
CA PRO A 113 13.37 2.37 -16.94
C PRO A 113 12.86 1.37 -17.98
N GLU A 114 13.77 0.73 -18.73
CA GLU A 114 13.46 -0.26 -19.74
C GLU A 114 12.87 -1.54 -19.13
N GLU A 115 13.41 -1.99 -18.01
CA GLU A 115 12.87 -3.15 -17.26
C GLU A 115 11.47 -2.88 -16.73
N LEU A 116 11.25 -1.71 -16.12
CA LEU A 116 9.92 -1.31 -15.66
C LEU A 116 8.93 -1.23 -16.83
N LYS A 117 9.34 -0.60 -17.91
CA LYS A 117 8.52 -0.51 -19.14
C LYS A 117 8.20 -1.88 -19.72
N LYS A 118 9.15 -2.79 -19.75
CA LYS A 118 8.99 -4.16 -20.25
C LYS A 118 7.94 -4.94 -19.42
N MET A 119 7.96 -4.83 -18.11
CA MET A 119 6.96 -5.47 -17.23
C MET A 119 5.58 -4.82 -17.40
N TYR A 120 5.53 -3.49 -17.53
CA TYR A 120 4.29 -2.76 -17.81
C TYR A 120 3.67 -3.21 -19.15
N ASP A 121 4.45 -3.24 -20.21
CA ASP A 121 3.98 -3.64 -21.55
C ASP A 121 3.56 -5.12 -21.60
N ALA A 122 4.15 -5.96 -20.74
CA ALA A 122 3.69 -7.33 -20.56
C ALA A 122 2.28 -7.40 -19.94
N GLY A 123 1.87 -6.39 -19.13
CA GLY A 123 0.54 -6.30 -18.57
C GLY A 123 0.47 -6.09 -17.04
N LEU A 124 1.60 -5.95 -16.34
CA LEU A 124 1.63 -5.52 -14.94
C LEU A 124 1.40 -4.00 -14.90
N THR A 125 0.18 -3.57 -14.59
CA THR A 125 -0.21 -2.17 -14.81
C THR A 125 -0.37 -1.33 -13.55
N MET A 126 -0.39 -1.97 -12.37
CA MET A 126 -0.62 -1.26 -11.11
C MET A 126 0.32 -1.75 -10.00
N LEU A 127 0.92 -0.80 -9.28
CA LEU A 127 1.81 -1.06 -8.15
C LEU A 127 1.22 -0.46 -6.86
N TYR A 128 1.24 -1.26 -5.78
CA TYR A 128 0.89 -0.83 -4.44
C TYR A 128 2.16 -0.55 -3.65
N LEU A 129 2.32 0.69 -3.17
CA LEU A 129 3.52 1.13 -2.46
C LEU A 129 3.15 1.81 -1.15
N GLY A 130 3.75 1.36 -0.05
CA GLY A 130 3.62 2.02 1.24
C GLY A 130 4.54 3.23 1.35
N ILE A 131 3.96 4.44 1.45
CA ILE A 131 4.65 5.66 1.88
C ILE A 131 4.81 5.62 3.40
N GLU A 132 3.75 5.26 4.09
CA GLU A 132 3.52 5.21 5.55
C GLU A 132 3.64 6.57 6.22
N SER A 133 4.76 7.27 6.02
CA SER A 133 5.05 8.63 6.44
C SER A 133 5.94 9.34 5.42
N GLY A 134 5.91 10.67 5.37
CA GLY A 134 6.87 11.48 4.63
C GLY A 134 8.00 12.05 5.50
N SER A 135 7.93 11.89 6.82
CA SER A 135 9.01 12.29 7.74
C SER A 135 10.12 11.25 7.75
N ASP A 136 11.33 11.66 7.38
CA ASP A 136 12.53 10.79 7.43
C ASP A 136 12.82 10.30 8.86
N LEU A 137 12.51 11.12 9.88
CA LEU A 137 12.62 10.74 11.28
C LEU A 137 11.71 9.54 11.59
N ILE A 138 10.44 9.63 11.22
CA ILE A 138 9.46 8.57 11.46
C ILE A 138 9.80 7.33 10.66
N LEU A 139 10.10 7.46 9.38
CA LEU A 139 10.50 6.34 8.52
C LEU A 139 11.70 5.58 9.10
N LYS A 140 12.68 6.29 9.69
CA LYS A 140 13.80 5.68 10.40
C LYS A 140 13.35 4.97 11.67
N LYS A 141 12.54 5.60 12.51
CA LYS A 141 12.04 5.04 13.78
C LYS A 141 11.25 3.74 13.57
N VAL A 142 10.47 3.67 12.49
CA VAL A 142 9.68 2.47 12.16
C VAL A 142 10.40 1.50 11.22
N THR A 143 11.66 1.73 10.94
CA THR A 143 12.51 0.87 10.08
C THR A 143 11.89 0.61 8.70
N LYS A 144 11.38 1.68 8.04
CA LYS A 144 10.75 1.53 6.72
C LYS A 144 11.75 1.15 5.61
N GLY A 145 13.04 1.37 5.81
CA GLY A 145 14.08 1.12 4.79
C GLY A 145 14.04 2.11 3.61
N ALA A 146 13.35 3.23 3.75
CA ALA A 146 13.24 4.28 2.74
C ALA A 146 13.16 5.65 3.42
N ILE A 147 13.47 6.71 2.68
CA ILE A 147 13.29 8.12 3.07
C ILE A 147 12.36 8.82 2.08
N GLY A 148 11.78 9.96 2.46
CA GLY A 148 10.83 10.70 1.63
C GLY A 148 11.33 10.94 0.20
N LYS A 149 12.58 11.35 0.04
CA LYS A 149 13.20 11.56 -1.28
C LYS A 149 13.22 10.30 -2.15
N THR A 150 13.51 9.12 -1.58
CA THR A 150 13.53 7.86 -2.33
C THR A 150 12.12 7.40 -2.68
N ILE A 151 11.15 7.64 -1.80
CA ILE A 151 9.73 7.37 -2.05
C ILE A 151 9.23 8.21 -3.23
N ILE A 152 9.46 9.54 -3.20
CA ILE A 152 9.09 10.45 -4.31
C ILE A 152 9.70 9.96 -5.62
N LYS A 153 11.02 9.68 -5.62
CA LYS A 153 11.71 9.20 -6.82
C LYS A 153 11.14 7.89 -7.35
N SER A 154 10.78 6.95 -6.47
CA SER A 154 10.23 5.67 -6.88
C SER A 154 8.82 5.79 -7.47
N VAL A 155 7.94 6.61 -6.87
CA VAL A 155 6.59 6.83 -7.38
C VAL A 155 6.63 7.51 -8.74
N ASN A 156 7.46 8.57 -8.90
CA ASN A 156 7.62 9.25 -10.20
C ASN A 156 8.16 8.30 -11.27
N LYS A 157 9.19 7.52 -10.95
CA LYS A 157 9.74 6.52 -11.88
C LYS A 157 8.72 5.46 -12.29
N GLY A 158 7.86 5.01 -11.37
CA GLY A 158 6.75 4.11 -11.68
C GLY A 158 5.73 4.76 -12.64
N LYS A 159 5.32 6.01 -12.35
CA LYS A 159 4.42 6.79 -13.23
C LYS A 159 5.02 7.00 -14.63
N GLU A 160 6.30 7.38 -14.72
CA GLU A 160 7.03 7.56 -15.98
C GLU A 160 7.06 6.27 -16.83
N ALA A 161 7.13 5.11 -16.19
CA ALA A 161 7.05 3.80 -16.87
C ALA A 161 5.61 3.40 -17.27
N GLY A 162 4.59 4.17 -16.86
CA GLY A 162 3.18 3.99 -17.20
C GLY A 162 2.32 3.36 -16.10
N TYR A 163 2.90 2.98 -14.95
CA TYR A 163 2.15 2.33 -13.87
C TYR A 163 1.13 3.24 -13.21
N THR A 164 -0.02 2.68 -12.89
CA THR A 164 -0.91 3.26 -11.88
C THR A 164 -0.30 3.01 -10.50
N MET A 165 0.02 4.09 -9.78
CA MET A 165 0.61 4.03 -8.44
C MET A 165 -0.48 4.19 -7.37
N SER A 166 -0.65 3.17 -6.54
CA SER A 166 -1.53 3.20 -5.36
C SER A 166 -0.68 3.23 -4.11
N CYS A 167 -0.71 4.36 -3.41
CA CYS A 167 0.14 4.56 -2.25
C CYS A 167 -0.67 4.50 -0.96
N MET A 168 -0.07 3.98 0.12
CA MET A 168 -0.67 3.93 1.45
C MET A 168 0.11 4.79 2.42
N ILE A 169 -0.61 5.41 3.35
CA ILE A 169 -0.07 6.16 4.50
C ILE A 169 -0.72 5.65 5.78
N ILE A 170 -0.06 5.85 6.92
CA ILE A 170 -0.56 5.38 8.22
C ILE A 170 -0.72 6.56 9.17
N LEU A 171 -1.96 6.97 9.44
CA LEU A 171 -2.28 7.95 10.47
C LEU A 171 -1.85 7.42 11.85
N GLY A 172 -1.34 8.30 12.68
CA GLY A 172 -0.89 7.97 14.04
C GLY A 172 0.47 7.29 14.13
N ILE A 173 1.15 6.99 13.03
CA ILE A 173 2.45 6.29 13.05
C ILE A 173 3.56 7.10 13.74
N GLY A 174 3.42 8.42 13.82
CA GLY A 174 4.33 9.31 14.56
C GLY A 174 4.00 9.43 16.04
N GLY A 175 2.90 8.84 16.51
CA GLY A 175 2.37 9.12 17.84
C GLY A 175 2.03 10.60 18.04
N LYS A 176 1.63 11.00 19.25
CA LYS A 176 1.29 12.40 19.55
C LYS A 176 2.47 13.34 19.36
N THR A 177 3.66 12.90 19.77
CA THR A 177 4.87 13.74 19.79
C THR A 177 5.26 14.22 18.39
N HIS A 178 5.16 13.36 17.38
CA HIS A 178 5.60 13.64 16.02
C HIS A 178 4.45 13.79 15.01
N SER A 179 3.21 13.91 15.48
CA SER A 179 2.02 13.98 14.62
C SER A 179 2.12 15.08 13.55
N LYS A 180 2.48 16.30 13.95
CA LYS A 180 2.59 17.46 13.01
C LYS A 180 3.71 17.26 11.98
N GLU A 181 4.86 16.72 12.40
CA GLU A 181 5.97 16.46 11.50
C GLU A 181 5.63 15.35 10.51
N HIS A 182 4.99 14.27 11.01
CA HIS A 182 4.48 13.17 10.20
C HIS A 182 3.56 13.69 9.09
N ILE A 183 2.53 14.46 9.45
CA ILE A 183 1.51 14.92 8.50
C ILE A 183 2.09 15.91 7.50
N ARG A 184 2.90 16.88 7.94
CA ARG A 184 3.57 17.83 7.03
C ARG A 184 4.43 17.09 6.01
N GLY A 185 5.35 16.24 6.47
CA GLY A 185 6.24 15.48 5.57
C GLY A 185 5.45 14.58 4.63
N THR A 186 4.35 13.97 5.09
CA THR A 186 3.49 13.11 4.26
C THR A 186 2.78 13.92 3.17
N ALA A 187 2.26 15.11 3.49
CA ALA A 187 1.70 16.02 2.49
C ALA A 187 2.76 16.47 1.46
N GLU A 188 3.98 16.80 1.91
CA GLU A 188 5.10 17.15 1.03
C GLU A 188 5.44 16.03 0.04
N VAL A 189 5.49 14.78 0.50
CA VAL A 189 5.73 13.60 -0.36
C VAL A 189 4.60 13.42 -1.36
N ILE A 190 3.34 13.48 -0.92
CA ILE A 190 2.17 13.33 -1.81
C ILE A 190 2.15 14.44 -2.86
N ASN A 191 2.38 15.70 -2.47
CA ASN A 191 2.42 16.85 -3.38
C ASN A 191 3.53 16.71 -4.43
N ALA A 192 4.69 16.16 -4.04
CA ALA A 192 5.84 16.03 -4.92
C ALA A 192 5.72 14.90 -5.95
N CYS A 193 4.95 13.84 -5.68
CA CYS A 193 4.83 12.69 -6.59
C CYS A 193 3.42 12.45 -7.12
N ALA A 194 2.39 13.07 -6.54
CA ALA A 194 0.99 12.96 -6.96
C ALA A 194 0.60 11.55 -7.45
N PRO A 195 0.58 10.53 -6.56
CA PRO A 195 0.21 9.17 -6.96
C PRO A 195 -1.26 9.11 -7.39
N ASN A 196 -1.63 8.17 -8.25
CA ASN A 196 -3.01 8.04 -8.74
C ASN A 196 -4.03 7.74 -7.63
N PHE A 197 -3.58 7.00 -6.60
CA PHE A 197 -4.39 6.64 -5.45
C PHE A 197 -3.62 6.86 -4.16
N VAL A 198 -4.29 7.39 -3.13
CA VAL A 198 -3.80 7.46 -1.76
C VAL A 198 -4.82 6.82 -0.83
N GLY A 199 -4.39 5.76 -0.14
CA GLY A 199 -5.14 5.13 0.94
C GLY A 199 -4.58 5.55 2.30
N ALA A 200 -5.40 6.11 3.18
CA ALA A 200 -5.03 6.39 4.56
C ALA A 200 -5.58 5.29 5.48
N LEU A 201 -4.68 4.65 6.23
CA LEU A 201 -4.97 3.68 7.27
C LEU A 201 -4.67 4.32 8.63
N THR A 202 -5.22 3.78 9.71
CA THR A 202 -4.81 4.16 11.07
C THR A 202 -3.89 3.08 11.63
N LEU A 203 -2.83 3.49 12.33
CA LEU A 203 -1.89 2.57 12.97
C LEU A 203 -2.63 1.61 13.90
N TYR A 204 -2.37 0.35 13.70
CA TYR A 204 -2.81 -0.73 14.56
C TYR A 204 -1.61 -1.62 14.89
N LEU A 205 -1.34 -1.80 16.17
CA LEU A 205 -0.24 -2.61 16.65
C LEU A 205 -0.81 -3.83 17.38
N GLU A 206 -0.71 -4.98 16.74
CA GLU A 206 -1.02 -6.26 17.39
C GLU A 206 0.02 -6.62 18.45
N ASN A 207 -0.36 -7.48 19.38
CA ASN A 207 0.50 -7.81 20.51
C ASN A 207 1.87 -8.37 20.10
N GLY A 208 1.92 -9.11 18.98
CA GLY A 208 3.17 -9.72 18.50
C GLY A 208 4.21 -8.71 18.00
N ILE A 209 3.78 -7.55 17.46
CA ILE A 209 4.70 -6.55 16.88
C ILE A 209 4.87 -5.31 17.75
N LYS A 210 3.99 -5.12 18.72
CA LYS A 210 3.95 -3.90 19.55
C LYS A 210 5.26 -3.66 20.29
N GLU A 211 5.84 -4.68 20.88
CA GLU A 211 7.09 -4.56 21.63
C GLU A 211 8.26 -4.18 20.71
N GLU A 212 8.35 -4.80 19.53
CA GLU A 212 9.35 -4.46 18.54
C GLU A 212 9.19 -3.02 18.06
N PHE A 213 7.95 -2.60 17.76
CA PHE A 213 7.65 -1.23 17.37
C PHE A 213 8.12 -0.23 18.41
N LEU A 214 7.73 -0.42 19.67
CA LEU A 214 8.11 0.48 20.77
C LEU A 214 9.63 0.53 20.98
N THR A 215 10.30 -0.61 20.88
CA THR A 215 11.75 -0.71 21.02
C THR A 215 12.47 0.04 19.87
N LYS A 216 12.05 -0.18 18.62
CA LYS A 216 12.65 0.47 17.45
C LYS A 216 12.31 1.96 17.36
N PHE A 217 11.14 2.36 17.89
CA PHE A 217 10.75 3.78 17.96
C PHE A 217 11.73 4.59 18.81
N GLY A 218 12.29 3.98 19.87
CA GLY A 218 13.47 4.48 20.58
C GLY A 218 13.20 5.64 21.55
N GLU A 219 11.92 5.95 21.83
CA GLU A 219 11.46 6.92 22.82
C GLU A 219 10.02 6.60 23.22
N GLU A 220 9.45 7.33 24.17
CA GLU A 220 8.07 7.14 24.59
C GLU A 220 7.11 7.36 23.41
N PHE A 221 6.35 6.33 23.07
CA PHE A 221 5.32 6.38 22.05
C PHE A 221 3.94 6.52 22.68
N ILE A 222 3.32 7.68 22.51
CA ILE A 222 1.96 7.95 22.96
C ILE A 222 1.03 7.84 21.74
N PRO A 223 0.18 6.80 21.65
CA PRO A 223 -0.73 6.64 20.53
C PRO A 223 -1.69 7.82 20.41
N VAL A 224 -2.05 8.19 19.19
CA VAL A 224 -3.13 9.15 18.95
C VAL A 224 -4.49 8.50 19.24
N SER A 225 -5.43 9.29 19.72
CA SER A 225 -6.84 8.89 19.82
C SER A 225 -7.51 8.91 18.45
N ASP A 226 -8.76 8.41 18.37
CA ASP A 226 -9.56 8.48 17.14
C ASP A 226 -9.77 9.92 16.68
N ASP A 227 -10.02 10.85 17.62
CA ASP A 227 -10.21 12.27 17.30
C ASP A 227 -8.91 12.94 16.85
N GLU A 228 -7.78 12.60 17.50
CA GLU A 228 -6.46 13.07 17.06
C GLU A 228 -6.06 12.50 15.69
N ALA A 229 -6.45 11.26 15.37
CA ALA A 229 -6.28 10.71 14.02
C ALA A 229 -7.17 11.42 12.98
N LEU A 230 -8.36 11.89 13.38
CA LEU A 230 -9.21 12.74 12.53
C LEU A 230 -8.61 14.14 12.34
N ASP A 231 -7.94 14.69 13.37
CA ASP A 231 -7.17 15.93 13.26
C ASP A 231 -6.01 15.77 12.27
N GLU A 232 -5.24 14.69 12.37
CA GLU A 232 -4.20 14.36 11.38
C GLU A 232 -4.76 14.26 9.97
N LEU A 233 -5.90 13.61 9.80
CA LEU A 233 -6.55 13.49 8.50
C LEU A 233 -6.99 14.84 7.95
N GLN A 234 -7.53 15.73 8.79
CA GLN A 234 -7.89 17.09 8.40
C GLN A 234 -6.68 17.89 7.98
N ASP A 235 -5.62 17.86 8.78
CA ASP A 235 -4.38 18.58 8.51
C ASP A 235 -3.74 18.08 7.20
N LEU A 236 -3.72 16.76 6.98
CA LEU A 236 -3.24 16.17 5.73
C LEU A 236 -4.03 16.66 4.51
N VAL A 237 -5.37 16.52 4.55
CA VAL A 237 -6.24 16.95 3.45
C VAL A 237 -6.07 18.44 3.17
N SER A 238 -5.91 19.27 4.20
CA SER A 238 -5.69 20.72 4.05
C SER A 238 -4.39 21.07 3.34
N GLN A 239 -3.32 20.28 3.55
CA GLN A 239 -1.97 20.51 3.03
C GLN A 239 -1.73 19.87 1.65
N ILE A 240 -2.58 18.94 1.19
CA ILE A 240 -2.47 18.40 -0.17
C ILE A 240 -2.87 19.49 -1.17
N ASP A 241 -1.92 19.83 -2.04
CA ASP A 241 -2.06 20.82 -3.12
C ASP A 241 -1.44 20.25 -4.40
N VAL A 242 -2.29 19.66 -5.23
CA VAL A 242 -1.89 18.97 -6.45
C VAL A 242 -2.76 19.42 -7.62
N LYS A 243 -2.22 19.30 -8.84
CA LYS A 243 -2.96 19.56 -10.07
C LYS A 243 -3.54 18.28 -10.68
N ASP A 244 -2.85 17.16 -10.48
CA ASP A 244 -3.26 15.86 -10.98
C ASP A 244 -4.34 15.26 -10.09
N ASP A 245 -5.22 14.46 -10.68
CA ASP A 245 -6.24 13.75 -9.93
C ASP A 245 -5.64 12.67 -9.04
N ILE A 246 -5.92 12.76 -7.72
CA ILE A 246 -5.60 11.73 -6.74
C ILE A 246 -6.89 11.18 -6.15
N ILE A 247 -7.17 9.92 -6.38
CA ILE A 247 -8.29 9.24 -5.71
C ILE A 247 -7.90 8.95 -4.26
N PHE A 248 -8.50 9.68 -3.32
CA PHE A 248 -8.21 9.58 -1.90
C PHE A 248 -9.25 8.72 -1.17
N ARG A 249 -8.78 7.80 -0.32
CA ARG A 249 -9.63 6.90 0.48
C ARG A 249 -9.06 6.73 1.88
N ALA A 250 -9.82 7.16 2.90
CA ALA A 250 -9.60 6.87 4.32
C ALA A 250 -10.78 6.04 4.85
N ASN A 251 -11.04 4.90 4.22
CA ASN A 251 -12.18 4.03 4.50
C ASN A 251 -11.78 2.59 4.84
N HIS A 252 -10.50 2.37 5.12
CA HIS A 252 -9.98 1.08 5.59
C HIS A 252 -10.66 0.64 6.89
N GLY A 253 -10.64 -0.67 7.16
CA GLY A 253 -11.20 -1.24 8.39
C GLY A 253 -10.61 -0.67 9.67
N SER A 254 -9.32 -0.29 9.67
CA SER A 254 -8.63 0.33 10.80
C SER A 254 -9.14 1.72 11.18
N ASN A 255 -9.74 2.45 10.24
CA ASN A 255 -10.13 3.85 10.45
C ASN A 255 -11.42 3.96 11.26
N ALA A 256 -11.41 4.87 12.23
CA ALA A 256 -12.60 5.26 13.00
C ALA A 256 -13.62 6.01 12.13
N TYR A 257 -13.14 6.76 11.15
CA TYR A 257 -13.92 7.63 10.28
C TYR A 257 -13.75 7.23 8.80
N ASN A 258 -14.76 7.55 8.00
CA ASN A 258 -14.78 7.20 6.58
C ASN A 258 -14.81 8.45 5.71
N ILE A 259 -13.67 8.79 5.12
CA ILE A 259 -13.51 9.91 4.18
C ILE A 259 -13.10 9.38 2.81
N LYS A 260 -13.67 9.95 1.76
CA LYS A 260 -13.30 9.66 0.37
C LYS A 260 -13.52 10.89 -0.49
N GLY A 261 -12.72 11.04 -1.51
CA GLY A 261 -12.83 12.10 -2.51
C GLY A 261 -11.75 11.96 -3.58
N THR A 262 -11.70 12.92 -4.48
CA THR A 262 -10.69 13.06 -5.53
C THR A 262 -10.08 14.47 -5.45
N PHE A 263 -8.78 14.58 -5.18
CA PHE A 263 -8.07 15.85 -5.28
C PHE A 263 -7.88 16.23 -6.75
N PRO A 264 -7.85 17.55 -7.04
CA PRO A 264 -8.12 18.68 -6.13
C PRO A 264 -9.61 18.95 -5.91
N HIS A 265 -10.49 18.28 -6.66
CA HIS A 265 -11.90 18.65 -6.86
C HIS A 265 -12.75 18.58 -5.57
N ASP A 266 -12.59 17.50 -4.79
CA ASP A 266 -13.40 17.22 -3.61
C ASP A 266 -12.74 17.67 -2.30
N LYS A 267 -11.65 18.47 -2.35
CA LYS A 267 -10.90 18.88 -1.17
C LYS A 267 -11.77 19.62 -0.15
N SER A 268 -12.55 20.59 -0.63
CA SER A 268 -13.46 21.38 0.23
C SER A 268 -14.50 20.49 0.92
N ASP A 269 -15.15 19.62 0.15
CA ASP A 269 -16.19 18.72 0.65
C ASP A 269 -15.63 17.74 1.70
N MET A 270 -14.41 17.24 1.47
CA MET A 270 -13.74 16.40 2.45
C MET A 270 -13.45 17.13 3.76
N LEU A 271 -12.97 18.39 3.70
CA LEU A 271 -12.72 19.21 4.89
C LEU A 271 -14.00 19.56 5.65
N GLU A 272 -15.06 19.92 4.94
CA GLU A 272 -16.38 20.16 5.54
C GLU A 272 -16.91 18.92 6.24
N LYS A 273 -16.81 17.76 5.58
CA LYS A 273 -17.23 16.48 6.17
C LYS A 273 -16.43 16.11 7.41
N ILE A 274 -15.11 16.32 7.40
CA ILE A 274 -14.24 16.08 8.56
C ILE A 274 -14.65 17.00 9.71
N SER A 275 -14.85 18.30 9.43
CA SER A 275 -15.29 19.29 10.43
C SER A 275 -16.64 18.91 11.04
N TRP A 276 -17.58 18.42 10.23
CA TRP A 276 -18.85 17.91 10.71
C TRP A 276 -18.68 16.68 11.62
N MET A 277 -17.83 15.72 11.23
CA MET A 277 -17.56 14.50 12.02
C MET A 277 -17.01 14.81 13.42
N LYS A 278 -16.19 15.86 13.56
CA LYS A 278 -15.64 16.29 14.87
C LYS A 278 -16.73 16.69 15.88
N THR A 279 -17.87 17.13 15.41
CA THR A 279 -19.02 17.52 16.25
C THR A 279 -20.09 16.44 16.35
N HIS A 280 -19.90 15.27 15.72
CA HIS A 280 -20.86 14.16 15.67
C HIS A 280 -20.18 12.83 16.02
N PRO A 281 -19.86 12.62 17.32
CA PRO A 281 -19.13 11.43 17.75
C PRO A 281 -19.87 10.10 17.49
N GLU A 282 -21.19 10.16 17.26
CA GLU A 282 -22.02 9.00 16.92
C GLU A 282 -21.67 8.34 15.57
N VAL A 283 -20.95 9.04 14.68
CA VAL A 283 -20.53 8.48 13.39
C VAL A 283 -19.23 7.69 13.46
N VAL A 284 -18.57 7.67 14.62
CA VAL A 284 -17.34 6.90 14.86
C VAL A 284 -17.62 5.41 14.70
N ARG A 285 -16.86 4.73 13.85
CA ARG A 285 -16.94 3.27 13.78
C ARG A 285 -16.46 2.66 15.10
N PRO A 286 -17.31 1.88 15.83
CA PRO A 286 -16.91 1.24 17.06
C PRO A 286 -15.68 0.35 16.89
N LYS A 287 -14.79 0.31 17.89
CA LYS A 287 -13.54 -0.49 17.83
C LYS A 287 -13.80 -1.96 17.50
N GLY A 288 -14.86 -2.56 18.02
CA GLY A 288 -15.23 -3.96 17.73
C GLY A 288 -15.73 -4.23 16.32
N LEU A 289 -15.98 -3.19 15.51
CA LEU A 289 -16.36 -3.27 14.08
C LEU A 289 -15.20 -2.87 13.15
N ARG A 290 -14.03 -2.59 13.70
CA ARG A 290 -12.81 -2.36 12.93
C ARG A 290 -12.09 -3.69 12.75
N GLY A 291 -11.63 -3.97 11.55
CA GLY A 291 -10.95 -5.22 11.20
C GLY A 291 -9.84 -4.98 10.19
N PHE A 292 -8.93 -5.93 10.11
CA PHE A 292 -7.81 -5.98 9.18
C PHE A 292 -7.98 -7.13 8.20
#